data_ec8cba5b1926207e7d4e9ffc921a0daf
#
_entry.id   ec8cba5b1926207e7d4e9ffc921a0daf
#
_cell.length_a   1.000
_cell.length_b   1.000
_cell.length_c   1.000
_cell.angle_alpha   90.00
_cell.angle_beta   90.00
_cell.angle_gamma   90.00
#
_symmetry.space_group_name_H-M   'P 1'
#
loop_
_entity.id
_entity.type
_entity.pdbx_description
1 polymer ?
#
loop_
_entity_poly.entity_id
_entity_poly.type
_entity_poly.pdbx_seq_one_letter_code
_entity_poly.pdbx_strand_id
1 'polypeptide(L)'
;DKIIELHGNATYAHCLDCGQRYDLALIKKNFERDESLPVCDHCDGLVKAATISFGQAMPEQAMLEAQVAASECDLFLAIGSSLQVYPAAGFPLVAKRNGAKLVIINRDPTDMDASADLLIHDEICQTLDGALP
;
A
#
# COMPACT_ATOMS: atom_id res chain seq x y z
N ASP A 1 -0.58 0.53 17.04
CA ASP A 1 -0.37 -0.21 15.79
C ASP A 1 0.39 0.68 14.82
N LYS A 2 1.39 0.10 14.14
CA LYS A 2 2.20 0.84 13.16
C LYS A 2 1.67 0.52 11.76
N ILE A 3 1.23 1.56 11.03
CA ILE A 3 0.81 1.46 9.63
C ILE A 3 1.87 2.13 8.75
N ILE A 4 2.30 1.46 7.67
CA ILE A 4 3.22 1.99 6.68
C ILE A 4 2.50 2.00 5.32
N GLU A 5 2.17 3.20 4.82
CA GLU A 5 1.40 3.38 3.59
C GLU A 5 2.32 3.47 2.38
N LEU A 6 2.66 2.34 1.76
CA LEU A 6 3.57 2.29 0.61
C LEU A 6 2.99 2.90 -0.66
N HIS A 7 1.69 2.71 -0.88
CA HIS A 7 0.99 3.21 -2.08
C HIS A 7 0.15 4.47 -1.79
N GLY A 8 0.45 5.13 -0.66
CA GLY A 8 -0.24 6.33 -0.22
C GLY A 8 -1.64 6.06 0.31
N ASN A 9 -2.47 7.09 0.32
CA ASN A 9 -3.77 7.09 0.97
C ASN A 9 -4.81 7.79 0.10
N ALA A 10 -6.00 7.20 -0.01
CA ALA A 10 -7.12 7.72 -0.80
C ALA A 10 -8.12 8.55 0.03
N THR A 11 -7.78 8.96 1.26
CA THR A 11 -8.68 9.75 2.12
C THR A 11 -8.39 11.23 2.09
N TYR A 12 -7.24 11.64 1.55
CA TYR A 12 -6.85 13.05 1.40
C TYR A 12 -6.13 13.29 0.07
N ALA A 13 -5.97 14.57 -0.25
CA ALA A 13 -5.18 15.04 -1.38
C ALA A 13 -4.00 15.90 -0.89
N HIS A 14 -2.98 16.06 -1.72
CA HIS A 14 -1.88 16.98 -1.45
C HIS A 14 -1.39 17.68 -2.72
N CYS A 15 -0.79 18.83 -2.53
CA CYS A 15 -0.09 19.53 -3.60
C CYS A 15 1.19 18.75 -3.96
N LEU A 16 1.43 18.54 -5.26
CA LEU A 16 2.61 17.83 -5.74
C LEU A 16 3.91 18.60 -5.53
N ASP A 17 3.84 19.95 -5.44
CA ASP A 17 5.03 20.80 -5.33
C ASP A 17 5.39 21.14 -3.88
N CYS A 18 4.42 21.59 -3.06
CA CYS A 18 4.69 22.01 -1.69
C CYS A 18 4.21 21.05 -0.60
N GLY A 19 3.48 19.98 -0.96
CA GLY A 19 2.98 18.99 -0.01
C GLY A 19 1.76 19.43 0.81
N GLN A 20 1.23 20.67 0.61
CA GLN A 20 0.03 21.15 1.32
C GLN A 20 -1.10 20.14 1.20
N ARG A 21 -1.70 19.78 2.33
CA ARG A 21 -2.75 18.76 2.44
C ARG A 21 -4.14 19.37 2.29
N TYR A 22 -5.03 18.65 1.61
CA TYR A 22 -6.41 19.02 1.33
C TYR A 22 -7.38 17.88 1.63
N ASP A 23 -8.61 18.25 1.97
CA ASP A 23 -9.71 17.30 2.05
C ASP A 23 -10.07 16.78 0.64
N LEU A 24 -9.97 15.49 0.43
CA LEU A 24 -10.24 14.88 -0.87
C LEU A 24 -11.72 15.02 -1.29
N ALA A 25 -12.66 15.00 -0.33
CA ALA A 25 -14.07 15.17 -0.63
C ALA A 25 -14.36 16.58 -1.16
N LEU A 26 -13.69 17.60 -0.63
CA LEU A 26 -13.80 18.97 -1.12
C LEU A 26 -13.22 19.11 -2.54
N ILE A 27 -12.03 18.55 -2.77
CA ILE A 27 -11.40 18.53 -4.10
C ILE A 27 -12.30 17.83 -5.12
N LYS A 28 -12.84 16.66 -4.78
CA LYS A 28 -13.75 15.90 -5.64
C LYS A 28 -15.00 16.72 -5.97
N LYS A 29 -15.64 17.32 -4.97
CA LYS A 29 -16.83 18.16 -5.16
C LYS A 29 -16.59 19.34 -6.11
N ASN A 30 -15.44 19.99 -5.98
CA ASN A 30 -15.09 21.12 -6.86
C ASN A 30 -14.85 20.63 -8.29
N PHE A 31 -14.10 19.53 -8.47
CA PHE A 31 -13.86 18.96 -9.79
C PHE A 31 -15.16 18.49 -10.48
N GLU A 32 -16.08 17.84 -9.76
CA GLU A 32 -17.37 17.40 -10.30
C GLU A 32 -18.30 18.57 -10.71
N ARG A 33 -18.08 19.77 -10.16
CA ARG A 33 -18.87 20.96 -10.49
C ARG A 33 -18.47 21.59 -11.83
N ASP A 34 -17.16 21.68 -12.12
CA ASP A 34 -16.65 22.46 -13.25
C ASP A 34 -15.50 21.80 -14.01
N GLU A 35 -15.12 20.57 -13.64
CA GLU A 35 -14.02 19.77 -14.24
C GLU A 35 -12.66 20.51 -14.27
N SER A 36 -12.50 21.56 -13.46
CA SER A 36 -11.24 22.28 -13.35
C SER A 36 -10.20 21.46 -12.59
N LEU A 37 -8.94 21.48 -13.05
CA LEU A 37 -7.85 20.84 -12.34
C LEU A 37 -7.66 21.51 -10.98
N PRO A 38 -7.60 20.73 -9.89
CA PRO A 38 -7.37 21.30 -8.56
C PRO A 38 -5.95 21.89 -8.47
N VAL A 39 -5.87 23.15 -8.11
CA VAL A 39 -4.60 23.86 -7.88
C VAL A 39 -4.45 24.24 -6.40
N CYS A 40 -3.21 24.31 -5.97
CA CYS A 40 -2.85 24.70 -4.62
C CYS A 40 -3.05 26.20 -4.41
N ASP A 41 -3.74 26.59 -3.35
CA ASP A 41 -3.95 27.97 -2.95
C ASP A 41 -2.71 28.63 -2.34
N HIS A 42 -1.65 27.85 -2.08
CA HIS A 42 -0.39 28.33 -1.51
C HIS A 42 0.72 28.54 -2.55
N CYS A 43 0.79 27.72 -3.61
CA CYS A 43 1.90 27.77 -4.57
C CYS A 43 1.49 27.52 -6.03
N ASP A 44 0.18 27.50 -6.32
CA ASP A 44 -0.39 27.23 -7.65
C ASP A 44 -0.03 25.86 -8.26
N GLY A 45 0.62 24.98 -7.49
CA GLY A 45 0.95 23.61 -7.90
C GLY A 45 -0.29 22.72 -8.03
N LEU A 46 -0.18 21.62 -8.76
CA LEU A 46 -1.29 20.69 -8.92
C LEU A 46 -1.58 19.92 -7.63
N VAL A 47 -2.86 19.77 -7.32
CA VAL A 47 -3.34 18.98 -6.17
C VAL A 47 -3.90 17.66 -6.68
N LYS A 48 -3.46 16.56 -6.07
CA LYS A 48 -3.90 15.21 -6.43
C LYS A 48 -4.17 14.38 -5.18
N ALA A 49 -5.01 13.32 -5.30
CA ALA A 49 -5.16 12.32 -4.24
C ALA A 49 -3.80 11.79 -3.79
N ALA A 50 -3.62 11.59 -2.48
CA ALA A 50 -2.34 11.18 -1.90
C ALA A 50 -1.98 9.70 -2.17
N THR A 51 -2.45 9.16 -3.28
CA THR A 51 -2.08 7.82 -3.79
C THR A 51 -0.83 7.90 -4.64
N ILE A 52 -0.02 6.85 -4.64
CA ILE A 52 1.13 6.73 -5.54
C ILE A 52 0.67 6.13 -6.86
N SER A 53 0.84 6.86 -7.96
CA SER A 53 0.50 6.41 -9.31
C SER A 53 1.68 5.67 -9.97
N PHE A 54 1.40 4.83 -10.95
CA PHE A 54 2.45 4.20 -11.76
C PHE A 54 3.37 5.26 -12.38
N GLY A 55 4.68 5.02 -12.29
CA GLY A 55 5.70 5.98 -12.72
C GLY A 55 6.05 7.08 -11.69
N GLN A 56 5.31 7.19 -10.61
CA GLN A 56 5.64 8.07 -9.50
C GLN A 56 6.65 7.40 -8.55
N ALA A 57 7.57 8.18 -8.00
CA ALA A 57 8.50 7.66 -6.99
C ALA A 57 7.75 7.18 -5.74
N MET A 58 8.18 6.03 -5.22
CA MET A 58 7.67 5.51 -3.94
C MET A 58 8.15 6.39 -2.79
N PRO A 59 7.36 6.52 -1.69
CA PRO A 59 7.76 7.31 -0.53
C PRO A 59 8.98 6.65 0.15
N GLU A 60 10.14 7.30 0.05
CA GLU A 60 11.44 6.74 0.45
C GLU A 60 11.46 6.30 1.92
N GLN A 61 10.96 7.14 2.83
CA GLN A 61 10.93 6.83 4.25
C GLN A 61 10.04 5.60 4.54
N ALA A 62 8.85 5.51 3.93
CA ALA A 62 7.95 4.37 4.10
C ALA A 62 8.57 3.08 3.54
N MET A 63 9.27 3.18 2.41
CA MET A 63 9.99 2.05 1.82
C MET A 63 11.10 1.54 2.74
N LEU A 64 11.89 2.44 3.34
CA LEU A 64 12.94 2.08 4.29
C LEU A 64 12.35 1.41 5.54
N GLU A 65 11.28 1.98 6.11
CA GLU A 65 10.61 1.40 7.28
C GLU A 65 10.02 0.02 7.00
N ALA A 66 9.41 -0.17 5.83
CA ALA A 66 8.88 -1.46 5.41
C ALA A 66 10.01 -2.50 5.19
N GLN A 67 11.14 -2.07 4.63
CA GLN A 67 12.32 -2.91 4.46
C GLN A 67 12.85 -3.41 5.81
N VAL A 68 12.97 -2.51 6.80
CA VAL A 68 13.41 -2.87 8.15
C VAL A 68 12.42 -3.84 8.79
N ALA A 69 11.11 -3.52 8.77
CA ALA A 69 10.07 -4.36 9.34
C ALA A 69 10.06 -5.76 8.71
N ALA A 70 10.19 -5.85 7.37
CA ALA A 70 10.26 -7.13 6.66
C ALA A 70 11.53 -7.93 6.98
N SER A 71 12.65 -7.24 7.26
CA SER A 71 13.92 -7.91 7.59
C SER A 71 13.98 -8.45 9.01
N GLU A 72 13.19 -7.87 9.93
CA GLU A 72 13.26 -8.17 11.37
C GLU A 72 12.09 -9.04 11.86
N CYS A 73 11.08 -9.28 11.04
CA CYS A 73 9.92 -10.07 11.46
C CYS A 73 10.24 -11.58 11.51
N ASP A 74 9.54 -12.30 12.39
CA ASP A 74 9.54 -13.76 12.44
C ASP A 74 8.45 -14.38 11.57
N LEU A 75 7.39 -13.61 11.29
CA LEU A 75 6.23 -13.99 10.50
C LEU A 75 5.84 -12.85 9.55
N PHE A 76 5.71 -13.16 8.27
CA PHE A 76 5.18 -12.26 7.26
C PHE A 76 3.85 -12.78 6.73
N LEU A 77 2.79 -11.99 6.85
CA LEU A 77 1.47 -12.30 6.30
C LEU A 77 1.22 -11.45 5.05
N ALA A 78 1.12 -12.06 3.88
CA ALA A 78 0.67 -11.42 2.65
C ALA A 78 -0.83 -11.72 2.46
N ILE A 79 -1.66 -10.69 2.59
CA ILE A 79 -3.11 -10.83 2.62
C ILE A 79 -3.75 -9.99 1.51
N GLY A 80 -4.55 -10.62 0.63
CA GLY A 80 -5.33 -9.94 -0.40
C GLY A 80 -4.48 -9.19 -1.43
N SER A 81 -3.33 -9.76 -1.80
CA SER A 81 -2.41 -9.16 -2.76
C SER A 81 -2.02 -10.14 -3.85
N SER A 82 -2.01 -9.68 -5.11
CA SER A 82 -1.48 -10.45 -6.24
C SER A 82 0.05 -10.60 -6.21
N LEU A 83 0.75 -9.82 -5.36
CA LEU A 83 2.21 -9.79 -5.24
C LEU A 83 2.96 -9.53 -6.57
N GLN A 84 2.35 -8.71 -7.47
CA GLN A 84 2.91 -8.40 -8.78
C GLN A 84 3.46 -6.97 -8.89
N VAL A 85 3.08 -6.07 -7.98
CA VAL A 85 3.46 -4.65 -8.07
C VAL A 85 4.74 -4.39 -7.28
N TYR A 86 5.83 -4.27 -7.99
CA TYR A 86 7.14 -3.93 -7.43
C TYR A 86 7.30 -2.42 -7.23
N PRO A 87 8.06 -1.98 -6.18
CA PRO A 87 8.95 -2.78 -5.33
C PRO A 87 8.27 -3.46 -4.12
N ALA A 88 7.02 -3.10 -3.76
CA ALA A 88 6.35 -3.62 -2.57
C ALA A 88 6.20 -5.15 -2.57
N ALA A 89 5.94 -5.76 -3.72
CA ALA A 89 5.88 -7.21 -3.89
C ALA A 89 7.18 -7.95 -3.52
N GLY A 90 8.30 -7.24 -3.38
CA GLY A 90 9.57 -7.82 -2.95
C GLY A 90 9.67 -8.12 -1.45
N PHE A 91 8.90 -7.46 -0.59
CA PHE A 91 9.03 -7.58 0.86
C PHE A 91 8.78 -8.99 1.42
N PRO A 92 7.82 -9.79 0.94
CA PRO A 92 7.67 -11.17 1.41
C PRO A 92 8.94 -12.00 1.22
N LEU A 93 9.64 -11.81 0.10
CA LEU A 93 10.89 -12.52 -0.16
C LEU A 93 12.05 -11.98 0.68
N VAL A 94 12.05 -10.68 1.02
CA VAL A 94 13.00 -10.12 1.98
C VAL A 94 12.82 -10.78 3.35
N ALA A 95 11.60 -10.82 3.86
CA ALA A 95 11.27 -11.49 5.13
C ALA A 95 11.72 -12.96 5.13
N LYS A 96 11.36 -13.70 4.08
CA LYS A 96 11.72 -15.12 3.91
C LYS A 96 13.24 -15.33 3.94
N ARG A 97 14.03 -14.50 3.24
CA ARG A 97 15.50 -14.59 3.21
C ARG A 97 16.15 -14.30 4.57
N ASN A 98 15.47 -13.55 5.43
CA ASN A 98 15.89 -13.26 6.79
C ASN A 98 15.36 -14.26 7.84
N GLY A 99 14.70 -15.34 7.40
CA GLY A 99 14.29 -16.43 8.27
C GLY A 99 12.84 -16.40 8.73
N ALA A 100 12.06 -15.41 8.33
CA ALA A 100 10.64 -15.33 8.64
C ALA A 100 9.85 -16.49 7.98
N LYS A 101 8.77 -16.90 8.63
CA LYS A 101 7.72 -17.69 8.00
C LYS A 101 6.87 -16.83 7.10
N LEU A 102 6.59 -17.28 5.88
CA LEU A 102 5.72 -16.60 4.93
C LEU A 102 4.37 -17.30 4.83
N VAL A 103 3.32 -16.58 5.14
CA VAL A 103 1.93 -17.02 4.94
C VAL A 103 1.30 -16.15 3.85
N ILE A 104 0.68 -16.77 2.85
CA ILE A 104 -0.08 -16.06 1.82
C ILE A 104 -1.56 -16.45 1.96
N ILE A 105 -2.40 -15.43 2.14
CA ILE A 105 -3.87 -15.56 2.17
C ILE A 105 -4.41 -14.74 1.01
N ASN A 106 -4.73 -15.39 -0.10
CA ASN A 106 -5.23 -14.71 -1.30
C ASN A 106 -6.13 -15.68 -2.08
N ARG A 107 -7.28 -15.21 -2.56
CA ARG A 107 -8.23 -16.02 -3.29
C ARG A 107 -7.60 -16.66 -4.54
N ASP A 108 -6.93 -15.83 -5.33
CA ASP A 108 -6.31 -16.25 -6.58
C ASP A 108 -4.83 -16.64 -6.36
N PRO A 109 -4.28 -17.56 -7.16
CA PRO A 109 -2.86 -17.89 -7.12
C PRO A 109 -1.96 -16.69 -7.36
N THR A 110 -0.76 -16.71 -6.76
CA THR A 110 0.28 -15.70 -6.95
C THR A 110 1.59 -16.32 -7.41
N ASP A 111 2.45 -15.54 -8.04
CA ASP A 111 3.78 -16.01 -8.47
C ASP A 111 4.70 -16.38 -7.28
N MET A 112 4.28 -16.04 -6.05
CA MET A 112 5.05 -16.34 -4.82
C MET A 112 4.53 -17.54 -4.04
N ASP A 113 3.48 -18.21 -4.48
CA ASP A 113 2.87 -19.34 -3.78
C ASP A 113 3.89 -20.43 -3.43
N ALA A 114 4.80 -20.75 -4.35
CA ALA A 114 5.84 -21.74 -4.12
C ALA A 114 6.86 -21.34 -3.03
N SER A 115 6.90 -20.08 -2.62
CA SER A 115 7.77 -19.56 -1.56
C SER A 115 7.10 -19.56 -0.19
N ALA A 116 5.78 -19.75 -0.11
CA ALA A 116 5.03 -19.71 1.13
C ALA A 116 5.31 -20.95 2.00
N ASP A 117 5.35 -20.76 3.32
CA ASP A 117 5.33 -21.85 4.30
C ASP A 117 3.89 -22.34 4.54
N LEU A 118 2.92 -21.43 4.40
CA LEU A 118 1.50 -21.74 4.43
C LEU A 118 0.78 -20.91 3.35
N LEU A 119 -0.03 -21.57 2.57
CA LEU A 119 -0.81 -20.98 1.48
C LEU A 119 -2.30 -21.27 1.71
N ILE A 120 -3.12 -20.22 1.67
CA ILE A 120 -4.57 -20.32 1.83
C ILE A 120 -5.23 -19.59 0.66
N HIS A 121 -5.84 -20.33 -0.25
CA HIS A 121 -6.66 -19.81 -1.35
C HIS A 121 -8.14 -19.83 -0.94
N ASP A 122 -8.55 -18.81 -0.17
CA ASP A 122 -9.92 -18.67 0.30
C ASP A 122 -10.27 -17.18 0.53
N GLU A 123 -11.53 -16.92 0.89
CA GLU A 123 -12.01 -15.60 1.26
C GLU A 123 -11.37 -15.15 2.59
N ILE A 124 -10.78 -13.95 2.56
CA ILE A 124 -9.97 -13.40 3.67
C ILE A 124 -10.79 -13.31 4.97
N CYS A 125 -12.02 -12.77 4.88
CA CYS A 125 -12.86 -12.59 6.07
C CYS A 125 -13.16 -13.93 6.73
N GLN A 126 -13.55 -14.95 5.96
CA GLN A 126 -13.86 -16.29 6.48
C GLN A 126 -12.63 -16.94 7.12
N THR A 127 -11.46 -16.80 6.48
CA THR A 127 -10.20 -17.33 7.00
C THR A 127 -9.81 -16.69 8.32
N LEU A 128 -9.92 -15.36 8.42
CA LEU A 128 -9.50 -14.61 9.60
C LEU A 128 -10.52 -14.72 10.75
N ASP A 129 -11.82 -14.75 10.46
CA ASP A 129 -12.86 -14.95 11.48
C ASP A 129 -12.70 -16.30 12.21
N GLY A 130 -12.21 -17.33 11.50
CA GLY A 130 -11.91 -18.65 12.09
C GLY A 130 -10.59 -18.70 12.86
N ALA A 131 -9.69 -17.73 12.67
CA ALA A 131 -8.35 -17.69 13.28
C ALA A 131 -8.24 -16.72 14.46
N LEU A 132 -9.18 -15.80 14.61
CA LEU A 132 -9.22 -14.84 15.71
C LEU A 132 -10.13 -15.36 16.84
N PRO A 133 -9.73 -15.22 18.13
CA PRO A 133 -10.51 -15.67 19.28
C PRO A 133 -11.76 -14.82 19.50
#